data_fbc0b1a665eabece2e585aa3fd39b2e7
#
_entry.id   fbc0b1a665eabece2e585aa3fd39b2e7
#
_cell.length_a   1.000
_cell.length_b   1.000
_cell.length_c   1.000
_cell.angle_alpha   90.00
_cell.angle_beta   90.00
_cell.angle_gamma   90.00
#
_symmetry.space_group_name_H-M   'P 1'
#
loop_
_entity.id
_entity.type
_entity.pdbx_description
1 polymer ?
#
loop_
_entity_poly.entity_id
_entity_poly.type
_entity_poly.pdbx_seq_one_letter_code
_entity_poly.pdbx_strand_id
1 'polypeptide(L)'
;MNKTRTLTAAVVVLVLTAHAPSASAHHSMSEYDRSVVTEFEGEVVQLSWTNPHVLLWVETPDESGEPVVWELEGSAVSAQRRRGVMGGEVSVGDHVRVAGWPSVVRPAHMQVTNLLLPDGVELLVGGAREPRWADSAIGGERNLIDPAKAAAATGEGIFRVWSQGSGAWYFTGRSDYELTESAAAAKAQWDDIEDNPIMQCVPPGMPGLMGNPYPMEFIQRDGYIELRFEEFDARRIIHMEDAGDPADMPFSHMGYSVGHWEGETLVVRTTRINWDYFDRQGAPMTTDVVVDERFTVVENGDRLNYLMTVTDPDILVRPFVWDAYFIWRRGEEVSLYDCTLEY
;
A
#
# COMPACT_ATOMS: atom_id res chain seq x y z
N MET A 1 -6.73 -49.40 67.59
CA MET A 1 -7.23 -48.11 67.02
C MET A 1 -6.10 -47.47 66.31
N ASN A 2 -5.95 -47.76 65.02
CA ASN A 2 -4.92 -47.17 64.14
C ASN A 2 -5.56 -46.03 63.28
N LYS A 3 -5.11 -44.82 63.50
CA LYS A 3 -5.50 -43.65 62.66
C LYS A 3 -4.48 -43.51 61.55
N THR A 4 -4.87 -43.87 60.36
CA THR A 4 -4.14 -43.59 59.11
C THR A 4 -4.29 -42.09 58.75
N ARG A 5 -3.21 -41.36 58.70
CA ARG A 5 -3.18 -39.96 58.18
C ARG A 5 -2.85 -40.01 56.68
N THR A 6 -3.82 -39.58 55.87
CA THR A 6 -3.65 -39.40 54.44
C THR A 6 -3.01 -38.02 54.23
N LEU A 7 -1.80 -37.96 53.67
CA LEU A 7 -1.16 -36.71 53.17
C LEU A 7 -1.65 -36.46 51.75
N THR A 8 -2.38 -35.36 51.57
CA THR A 8 -2.74 -34.87 50.23
C THR A 8 -1.63 -33.94 49.75
N ALA A 9 -0.90 -34.37 48.74
CA ALA A 9 0.09 -33.53 48.06
C ALA A 9 -0.63 -32.62 47.05
N ALA A 10 -0.58 -31.31 47.26
CA ALA A 10 -1.05 -30.31 46.29
C ALA A 10 0.06 -30.07 45.28
N VAL A 11 -0.21 -30.45 44.02
CA VAL A 11 0.68 -30.11 42.87
C VAL A 11 0.29 -28.70 42.41
N VAL A 12 1.19 -27.74 42.65
CA VAL A 12 1.07 -26.37 42.09
C VAL A 12 1.64 -26.42 40.67
N VAL A 13 0.79 -26.37 39.66
CA VAL A 13 1.17 -26.20 38.25
C VAL A 13 1.43 -24.70 38.01
N LEU A 14 2.70 -24.34 37.90
CA LEU A 14 3.12 -22.98 37.50
C LEU A 14 2.95 -22.86 35.99
N VAL A 15 1.86 -22.21 35.52
CA VAL A 15 1.68 -21.87 34.13
C VAL A 15 2.54 -20.65 33.84
N LEU A 16 3.70 -20.86 33.23
CA LEU A 16 4.49 -19.81 32.61
C LEU A 16 3.76 -19.35 31.34
N THR A 17 3.04 -18.24 31.40
CA THR A 17 2.57 -17.53 30.22
C THR A 17 3.79 -16.86 29.57
N ALA A 18 4.33 -17.50 28.54
CA ALA A 18 5.27 -16.83 27.66
C ALA A 18 4.50 -15.71 26.91
N HIS A 19 4.72 -14.48 27.30
CA HIS A 19 4.33 -13.34 26.49
C HIS A 19 5.30 -13.29 25.31
N ALA A 20 4.90 -13.79 24.15
CA ALA A 20 5.57 -13.46 22.92
C ALA A 20 5.32 -11.95 22.69
N PRO A 21 6.33 -11.14 22.40
CA PRO A 21 6.10 -9.79 21.93
C PRO A 21 5.27 -9.90 20.63
N SER A 22 4.10 -9.31 20.63
CA SER A 22 3.29 -9.14 19.42
C SER A 22 4.11 -8.21 18.51
N ALA A 23 4.66 -8.73 17.43
CA ALA A 23 5.19 -7.89 16.36
C ALA A 23 3.96 -7.25 15.70
N SER A 24 3.69 -6.00 16.09
CA SER A 24 2.57 -5.22 15.59
C SER A 24 3.07 -4.40 14.44
N ALA A 25 2.77 -4.81 13.21
CA ALA A 25 3.01 -4.01 12.02
C ALA A 25 1.80 -3.08 11.81
N HIS A 26 2.02 -1.76 11.82
CA HIS A 26 0.99 -0.76 11.83
C HIS A 26 1.02 0.10 10.56
N HIS A 27 -0.10 0.24 9.83
CA HIS A 27 -0.15 1.05 8.62
C HIS A 27 -1.50 1.71 8.34
N SER A 28 -2.19 2.18 9.36
CA SER A 28 -3.31 3.09 9.19
C SER A 28 -2.85 4.52 9.40
N MET A 29 -3.16 5.42 8.46
CA MET A 29 -2.93 6.85 8.63
C MET A 29 -3.68 7.42 9.85
N SER A 30 -4.65 6.68 10.39
CA SER A 30 -5.37 6.99 11.62
C SER A 30 -4.55 6.75 12.88
N GLU A 31 -3.44 6.03 12.79
CA GLU A 31 -2.51 5.83 13.90
C GLU A 31 -1.78 7.13 14.28
N TYR A 32 -1.64 8.08 13.37
CA TYR A 32 -0.80 9.26 13.58
C TYR A 32 -1.63 10.51 13.87
N ASP A 33 -1.29 11.21 14.97
CA ASP A 33 -1.87 12.53 15.29
C ASP A 33 -1.23 13.62 14.41
N ARG A 34 -1.89 13.93 13.31
CA ARG A 34 -1.45 14.96 12.36
C ARG A 34 -1.63 16.39 12.85
N SER A 35 -2.32 16.60 13.97
CA SER A 35 -2.47 17.92 14.60
C SER A 35 -1.25 18.31 15.42
N VAL A 36 -0.38 17.34 15.75
CA VAL A 36 0.83 17.50 16.53
C VAL A 36 2.04 17.18 15.67
N VAL A 37 3.09 17.99 15.80
CA VAL A 37 4.41 17.67 15.22
C VAL A 37 5.38 17.49 16.39
N THR A 38 6.00 16.32 16.45
CA THR A 38 7.09 16.00 17.37
C THR A 38 8.42 16.22 16.66
N GLU A 39 9.35 16.91 17.31
CA GLU A 39 10.71 17.16 16.81
C GLU A 39 11.74 16.74 17.85
N PHE A 40 12.84 16.14 17.38
CA PHE A 40 14.01 15.82 18.22
C PHE A 40 15.26 15.66 17.34
N GLU A 41 16.41 15.54 17.97
CA GLU A 41 17.69 15.21 17.35
C GLU A 41 18.22 13.90 17.93
N GLY A 42 18.89 13.08 17.08
CA GLY A 42 19.42 11.79 17.51
C GLY A 42 20.30 11.15 16.46
N GLU A 43 20.85 9.97 16.77
CA GLU A 43 21.68 9.19 15.88
C GLU A 43 20.88 8.06 15.23
N VAL A 44 21.02 7.90 13.92
CA VAL A 44 20.43 6.77 13.18
C VAL A 44 21.16 5.49 13.58
N VAL A 45 20.48 4.60 14.31
CA VAL A 45 21.06 3.34 14.78
C VAL A 45 20.70 2.15 13.88
N GLN A 46 19.62 2.26 13.09
CA GLN A 46 19.20 1.27 12.12
C GLN A 46 18.42 1.92 10.98
N LEU A 47 18.50 1.35 9.79
CA LEU A 47 17.80 1.81 8.59
C LEU A 47 17.34 0.60 7.78
N SER A 48 16.06 0.59 7.39
CA SER A 48 15.50 -0.31 6.41
C SER A 48 14.90 0.49 5.25
N TRP A 49 15.51 0.34 4.06
CA TRP A 49 15.06 1.04 2.85
C TRP A 49 14.35 0.07 1.92
N THR A 50 13.22 -0.46 2.39
CA THR A 50 12.43 -1.52 1.73
C THR A 50 10.97 -1.15 1.66
N ASN A 51 10.17 -1.86 0.84
CA ASN A 51 8.73 -1.76 0.89
C ASN A 51 8.17 -2.75 1.95
N PRO A 52 6.98 -2.48 2.50
CA PRO A 52 6.03 -1.43 2.10
C PRO A 52 6.38 0.00 2.56
N HIS A 53 7.24 0.16 3.54
CA HIS A 53 7.61 1.45 4.12
C HIS A 53 9.09 1.53 4.44
N VAL A 54 9.67 2.71 4.23
CA VAL A 54 11.01 3.02 4.74
C VAL A 54 10.92 3.15 6.26
N LEU A 55 11.81 2.49 6.98
CA LEU A 55 11.93 2.57 8.43
C LEU A 55 13.32 3.06 8.85
N LEU A 56 13.34 3.98 9.82
CA LEU A 56 14.57 4.43 10.46
C LEU A 56 14.38 4.29 11.98
N TRP A 57 15.43 3.85 12.65
CA TRP A 57 15.50 3.85 14.12
C TRP A 57 16.50 4.90 14.54
N VAL A 58 16.05 5.86 15.35
CA VAL A 58 16.86 7.00 15.80
C VAL A 58 16.92 7.01 17.33
N GLU A 59 18.13 6.87 17.86
CA GLU A 59 18.38 6.96 19.31
C GLU A 59 18.51 8.41 19.73
N THR A 60 17.80 8.77 20.78
CA THR A 60 17.84 10.11 21.42
C THR A 60 17.70 9.97 22.93
N PRO A 61 18.31 10.82 23.76
CA PRO A 61 18.05 10.82 25.19
C PRO A 61 16.64 11.32 25.51
N ASP A 62 15.98 10.69 26.48
CA ASP A 62 14.73 11.20 27.04
C ASP A 62 14.98 12.35 28.02
N GLU A 63 13.92 12.86 28.68
CA GLU A 63 14.01 13.94 29.65
C GLU A 63 14.90 13.60 30.88
N SER A 64 15.08 12.31 31.17
CA SER A 64 15.98 11.84 32.24
C SER A 64 17.43 11.64 31.80
N GLY A 65 17.69 11.70 30.48
CA GLY A 65 18.97 11.45 29.87
C GLY A 65 19.21 9.97 29.49
N GLU A 66 18.21 9.11 29.67
CA GLU A 66 18.29 7.70 29.26
C GLU A 66 18.01 7.55 27.75
N PRO A 67 18.71 6.64 27.06
CA PRO A 67 18.54 6.45 25.63
C PRO A 67 17.17 5.84 25.31
N VAL A 68 16.48 6.44 24.35
CA VAL A 68 15.22 5.94 23.76
C VAL A 68 15.40 5.84 22.25
N VAL A 69 15.02 4.70 21.68
CA VAL A 69 15.04 4.49 20.24
C VAL A 69 13.63 4.74 19.68
N TRP A 70 13.53 5.72 18.81
CA TRP A 70 12.32 6.02 18.04
C TRP A 70 12.31 5.26 16.73
N GLU A 71 11.21 4.59 16.43
CA GLU A 71 10.92 4.02 15.12
C GLU A 71 10.19 5.04 14.26
N LEU A 72 10.78 5.38 13.12
CA LEU A 72 10.30 6.40 12.20
C LEU A 72 9.82 5.73 10.91
N GLU A 73 8.54 5.85 10.61
CA GLU A 73 7.96 5.31 9.39
C GLU A 73 7.88 6.38 8.30
N GLY A 74 8.48 6.11 7.15
CA GLY A 74 8.40 6.93 5.95
C GLY A 74 7.38 6.38 4.93
N SER A 75 7.34 6.97 3.75
CA SER A 75 6.55 6.44 2.63
C SER A 75 7.28 5.26 1.97
N ALA A 76 6.56 4.51 1.13
CA ALA A 76 7.12 3.42 0.34
C ALA A 76 8.33 3.87 -0.50
N VAL A 77 9.31 2.98 -0.69
CA VAL A 77 10.55 3.23 -1.46
C VAL A 77 10.26 3.79 -2.85
N SER A 78 9.28 3.22 -3.55
CA SER A 78 8.87 3.67 -4.88
C SER A 78 8.32 5.10 -4.87
N ALA A 79 7.56 5.48 -3.84
CA ALA A 79 7.08 6.84 -3.65
C ALA A 79 8.23 7.80 -3.37
N GLN A 80 9.23 7.39 -2.58
CA GLN A 80 10.42 8.18 -2.29
C GLN A 80 11.26 8.41 -3.55
N ARG A 81 11.54 7.35 -4.32
CA ARG A 81 12.30 7.44 -5.58
C ARG A 81 11.68 8.41 -6.57
N ARG A 82 10.36 8.40 -6.73
CA ARG A 82 9.64 9.36 -7.58
C ARG A 82 9.74 10.80 -7.11
N ARG A 83 10.17 11.01 -5.88
CA ARG A 83 10.41 12.34 -5.28
C ARG A 83 11.90 12.69 -5.23
N GLY A 84 12.76 11.82 -5.77
CA GLY A 84 14.20 12.02 -5.81
C GLY A 84 14.95 11.61 -4.54
N VAL A 85 14.29 10.97 -3.57
CA VAL A 85 14.96 10.41 -2.39
C VAL A 85 15.29 8.96 -2.69
N MET A 86 16.57 8.63 -2.78
CA MET A 86 17.06 7.36 -3.32
C MET A 86 17.50 6.36 -2.25
N GLY A 87 17.62 6.80 -0.98
CA GLY A 87 17.99 5.99 0.18
C GLY A 87 19.50 5.94 0.49
N GLY A 88 20.31 6.52 -0.40
CA GLY A 88 21.76 6.65 -0.15
C GLY A 88 22.14 7.95 0.57
N GLU A 89 21.17 8.82 0.85
CA GLU A 89 21.38 10.14 1.46
C GLU A 89 21.54 10.06 2.97
N VAL A 90 20.99 9.01 3.61
CA VAL A 90 21.06 8.79 5.06
C VAL A 90 21.71 7.45 5.37
N SER A 91 22.52 7.41 6.42
CA SER A 91 23.28 6.23 6.83
C SER A 91 23.20 6.01 8.34
N VAL A 92 23.41 4.77 8.77
CA VAL A 92 23.59 4.44 10.19
C VAL A 92 24.82 5.21 10.72
N GLY A 93 24.68 5.84 11.88
CA GLY A 93 25.69 6.72 12.50
C GLY A 93 25.49 8.21 12.16
N ASP A 94 24.58 8.58 11.27
CA ASP A 94 24.27 9.98 11.01
C ASP A 94 23.52 10.60 12.20
N HIS A 95 23.95 11.79 12.63
CA HIS A 95 23.22 12.58 13.61
C HIS A 95 22.22 13.47 12.86
N VAL A 96 20.93 13.22 13.08
CA VAL A 96 19.84 13.84 12.31
C VAL A 96 18.90 14.65 13.19
N ARG A 97 18.24 15.66 12.61
CA ARG A 97 17.06 16.29 13.20
C ARG A 97 15.82 15.76 12.52
N VAL A 98 14.86 15.35 13.34
CA VAL A 98 13.64 14.66 12.92
C VAL A 98 12.42 15.49 13.19
N ALA A 99 11.45 15.51 12.28
CA ALA A 99 10.08 15.96 12.54
C ALA A 99 9.07 14.97 11.98
N GLY A 100 7.97 14.76 12.69
CA GLY A 100 6.93 13.84 12.26
C GLY A 100 5.68 13.90 13.11
N TRP A 101 4.70 13.09 12.76
CA TRP A 101 3.44 12.93 13.47
C TRP A 101 3.53 11.73 14.39
N PRO A 102 3.39 11.92 15.72
CA PRO A 102 3.52 10.83 16.68
C PRO A 102 2.37 9.84 16.53
N SER A 103 2.67 8.56 16.80
CA SER A 103 1.65 7.53 16.96
C SER A 103 0.81 7.78 18.21
N VAL A 104 -0.49 7.57 18.12
CA VAL A 104 -1.41 7.59 19.27
C VAL A 104 -1.54 6.22 19.93
N VAL A 105 -0.92 5.20 19.34
CA VAL A 105 -1.02 3.79 19.78
C VAL A 105 0.32 3.27 20.30
N ARG A 106 1.42 3.56 19.60
CA ARG A 106 2.76 3.07 19.91
C ARG A 106 3.63 4.16 20.56
N PRO A 107 4.26 3.91 21.71
CA PRO A 107 5.25 4.84 22.25
C PRO A 107 6.50 4.86 21.37
N ALA A 108 7.21 5.99 21.34
CA ALA A 108 8.45 6.20 20.58
C ALA A 108 8.34 5.76 19.09
N HIS A 109 7.19 6.03 18.49
CA HIS A 109 6.89 5.76 17.09
C HIS A 109 6.22 6.96 16.44
N MET A 110 6.61 7.26 15.18
CA MET A 110 5.99 8.35 14.41
C MET A 110 6.06 8.12 12.91
N GLN A 111 5.13 8.74 12.18
CA GLN A 111 5.32 8.96 10.75
C GLN A 111 6.27 10.14 10.55
N VAL A 112 7.49 9.86 10.09
CA VAL A 112 8.48 10.92 9.82
C VAL A 112 8.05 11.72 8.58
N THR A 113 8.17 13.03 8.68
CA THR A 113 7.88 13.95 7.56
C THR A 113 9.15 14.59 7.02
N ASN A 114 10.02 15.06 7.91
CA ASN A 114 11.23 15.79 7.58
C ASN A 114 12.42 15.20 8.34
N LEU A 115 13.55 15.08 7.67
CA LEU A 115 14.81 14.61 8.21
C LEU A 115 15.93 15.53 7.75
N LEU A 116 16.56 16.27 8.67
CA LEU A 116 17.72 17.11 8.35
C LEU A 116 18.99 16.31 8.60
N LEU A 117 19.80 16.15 7.57
CA LEU A 117 21.06 15.42 7.57
C LEU A 117 22.23 16.27 8.11
N PRO A 118 23.36 15.64 8.51
CA PRO A 118 24.52 16.35 9.05
C PRO A 118 25.15 17.35 8.10
N ASP A 119 25.01 17.17 6.79
CA ASP A 119 25.51 18.08 5.75
C ASP A 119 24.56 19.27 5.48
N GLY A 120 23.43 19.34 6.18
CA GLY A 120 22.43 20.39 6.04
C GLY A 120 21.39 20.14 4.93
N VAL A 121 21.41 18.99 4.27
CA VAL A 121 20.36 18.59 3.34
C VAL A 121 19.14 18.13 4.12
N GLU A 122 17.96 18.59 3.72
CA GLU A 122 16.70 18.14 4.32
C GLU A 122 16.00 17.15 3.39
N LEU A 123 15.59 16.00 3.93
CA LEU A 123 14.82 14.99 3.20
C LEU A 123 13.36 15.05 3.62
N LEU A 124 12.45 15.01 2.64
CA LEU A 124 11.01 14.90 2.85
C LEU A 124 10.57 13.45 2.63
N VAL A 125 10.68 12.63 3.67
CA VAL A 125 10.51 11.16 3.61
C VAL A 125 9.09 10.67 3.89
N GLY A 126 8.19 11.57 4.29
CA GLY A 126 6.79 11.26 4.57
C GLY A 126 5.82 12.07 3.72
N GLY A 127 4.77 12.56 4.34
CA GLY A 127 3.73 13.37 3.71
C GLY A 127 4.07 14.85 3.51
N ALA A 128 5.19 15.36 4.05
CA ALA A 128 5.59 16.76 3.92
C ALA A 128 5.87 17.15 2.47
N ARG A 129 5.68 18.43 2.18
CA ARG A 129 5.91 19.02 0.85
C ARG A 129 6.91 20.15 0.88
N GLU A 130 7.21 20.67 2.05
CA GLU A 130 8.05 21.84 2.25
C GLU A 130 9.10 21.58 3.33
N PRO A 131 10.30 22.14 3.19
CA PRO A 131 11.33 22.07 4.20
C PRO A 131 10.92 22.84 5.46
N ARG A 132 11.45 22.43 6.60
CA ARG A 132 11.24 23.06 7.91
C ARG A 132 12.44 23.86 8.38
N TRP A 133 13.64 23.40 8.05
CA TRP A 133 14.89 23.93 8.60
C TRP A 133 15.85 24.42 7.54
N ALA A 134 15.85 23.80 6.34
CA ALA A 134 16.70 24.20 5.24
C ALA A 134 15.98 25.10 4.24
N ASP A 135 16.74 25.88 3.46
CA ASP A 135 16.17 26.69 2.39
C ASP A 135 15.65 25.84 1.21
N SER A 136 16.14 24.59 1.10
CA SER A 136 15.74 23.63 0.07
C SER A 136 15.78 22.21 0.62
N ALA A 137 15.01 21.31 0.00
CA ALA A 137 14.95 19.91 0.39
C ALA A 137 14.87 18.99 -0.82
N ILE A 138 15.30 17.73 -0.63
CA ILE A 138 15.03 16.65 -1.56
C ILE A 138 13.68 16.00 -1.17
N GLY A 139 12.85 15.65 -2.13
CA GLY A 139 11.56 14.99 -1.89
C GLY A 139 10.33 15.91 -1.88
N GLY A 140 10.50 17.22 -2.07
CA GLY A 140 9.40 18.20 -2.16
C GLY A 140 8.60 18.09 -3.45
N GLU A 141 9.24 17.83 -4.56
CA GLU A 141 8.60 17.67 -5.86
C GLU A 141 8.07 16.24 -6.03
N ARG A 142 6.90 16.13 -6.63
CA ARG A 142 6.31 14.84 -6.94
C ARG A 142 6.65 14.41 -8.36
N ASN A 143 6.98 13.11 -8.50
CA ASN A 143 7.17 12.48 -9.81
C ASN A 143 8.26 13.13 -10.65
N LEU A 144 9.46 13.21 -10.10
CA LEU A 144 10.64 13.56 -10.85
C LEU A 144 10.87 12.50 -11.94
N ILE A 145 10.80 12.92 -13.19
CA ILE A 145 11.06 12.07 -14.35
C ILE A 145 12.26 12.65 -15.09
N ASP A 146 13.19 11.78 -15.45
CA ASP A 146 14.32 12.16 -16.30
C ASP A 146 13.83 12.76 -17.61
N PRO A 147 14.17 14.02 -17.95
CA PRO A 147 13.75 14.66 -19.19
C PRO A 147 14.14 13.88 -20.45
N ALA A 148 15.27 13.17 -20.43
CA ALA A 148 15.71 12.34 -21.56
C ALA A 148 14.80 11.11 -21.72
N LYS A 149 14.42 10.45 -20.61
CA LYS A 149 13.44 9.36 -20.62
C LYS A 149 12.08 9.86 -21.09
N ALA A 150 11.64 11.02 -20.60
CA ALA A 150 10.37 11.61 -21.02
C ALA A 150 10.34 11.92 -22.53
N ALA A 151 11.44 12.43 -23.09
CA ALA A 151 11.56 12.71 -24.51
C ALA A 151 11.63 11.46 -25.38
N ALA A 152 12.21 10.37 -24.84
CA ALA A 152 12.34 9.09 -25.54
C ALA A 152 11.09 8.19 -25.37
N ALA A 153 10.18 8.54 -24.48
CA ALA A 153 9.02 7.72 -24.19
C ALA A 153 8.11 7.58 -25.42
N THR A 154 7.84 6.35 -25.78
CA THR A 154 6.93 5.97 -26.85
C THR A 154 5.81 5.10 -26.27
N GLY A 155 4.67 5.05 -26.94
CA GLY A 155 3.56 4.19 -26.56
C GLY A 155 2.41 4.42 -27.50
N GLU A 156 1.68 3.35 -27.84
CA GLU A 156 0.54 3.40 -28.72
C GLU A 156 -0.73 2.99 -27.95
N GLY A 157 -1.77 3.80 -28.07
CA GLY A 157 -3.05 3.54 -27.41
C GLY A 157 -2.88 3.33 -25.90
N ILE A 158 -3.39 2.22 -25.40
CA ILE A 158 -3.32 1.87 -23.96
C ILE A 158 -1.96 1.27 -23.55
N PHE A 159 -1.16 0.78 -24.49
CA PHE A 159 0.08 0.03 -24.23
C PHE A 159 1.24 0.92 -23.81
N ARG A 160 1.20 1.36 -22.57
CA ARG A 160 2.18 2.24 -21.91
C ARG A 160 2.02 2.20 -20.39
N VAL A 161 2.89 2.89 -19.68
CA VAL A 161 2.78 3.07 -18.22
C VAL A 161 1.77 4.16 -17.89
N TRP A 162 0.87 3.84 -16.99
CA TRP A 162 -0.16 4.71 -16.51
C TRP A 162 -0.05 4.90 -14.99
N SER A 163 -0.17 6.13 -14.53
CA SER A 163 -0.18 6.48 -13.11
C SER A 163 -1.47 7.18 -12.74
N GLN A 164 -1.84 7.11 -11.48
CA GLN A 164 -3.03 7.81 -11.02
C GLN A 164 -2.95 9.31 -11.32
N GLY A 165 -4.03 9.86 -11.84
CA GLY A 165 -4.22 11.29 -12.01
C GLY A 165 -4.43 11.99 -10.67
N SER A 166 -4.10 13.29 -10.61
CA SER A 166 -4.40 14.09 -9.42
C SER A 166 -5.93 14.17 -9.25
N GLY A 167 -6.43 13.77 -8.09
CA GLY A 167 -7.86 13.74 -7.79
C GLY A 167 -8.53 12.39 -8.02
N ALA A 168 -7.90 11.44 -8.71
CA ALA A 168 -8.31 10.04 -8.72
C ALA A 168 -7.90 9.40 -7.38
N TRP A 169 -8.67 9.69 -6.34
CA TRP A 169 -8.42 9.11 -5.03
C TRP A 169 -9.00 7.71 -4.98
N TYR A 170 -8.21 6.84 -4.43
CA TYR A 170 -8.47 5.47 -4.06
C TYR A 170 -9.93 5.18 -3.85
N PHE A 171 -10.45 4.18 -4.51
CA PHE A 171 -11.71 3.65 -4.06
C PHE A 171 -11.59 3.04 -2.64
N THR A 172 -10.38 2.66 -2.23
CA THR A 172 -10.01 2.33 -0.86
C THR A 172 -9.99 3.59 0.01
N GLY A 173 -10.96 3.78 0.86
CA GLY A 173 -11.16 5.01 1.65
C GLY A 173 -12.38 5.81 1.21
N ARG A 174 -13.10 5.37 0.20
CA ARG A 174 -14.43 5.88 -0.13
C ARG A 174 -15.46 5.19 0.73
N SER A 175 -16.41 5.96 1.21
CA SER A 175 -17.57 5.48 1.99
C SER A 175 -18.89 5.55 1.19
N ASP A 176 -18.81 5.72 -0.12
CA ASP A 176 -19.97 5.88 -0.99
C ASP A 176 -20.52 4.56 -1.55
N TYR A 177 -20.00 3.42 -1.12
CA TYR A 177 -20.62 2.12 -1.31
C TYR A 177 -21.51 1.75 -0.11
N GLU A 178 -22.54 0.99 -0.35
CA GLU A 178 -23.51 0.57 0.65
C GLU A 178 -23.41 -0.94 0.88
N LEU A 179 -22.98 -1.31 2.10
CA LEU A 179 -22.86 -2.71 2.51
C LEU A 179 -24.19 -3.28 2.98
N THR A 180 -24.39 -4.57 2.77
CA THR A 180 -25.45 -5.33 3.47
C THR A 180 -25.19 -5.29 4.98
N GLU A 181 -26.23 -5.57 5.78
CA GLU A 181 -26.11 -5.57 7.25
C GLU A 181 -25.02 -6.53 7.74
N SER A 182 -24.95 -7.73 7.15
CA SER A 182 -23.94 -8.75 7.47
C SER A 182 -22.52 -8.29 7.10
N ALA A 183 -22.35 -7.69 5.93
CA ALA A 183 -21.05 -7.17 5.47
C ALA A 183 -20.57 -5.97 6.32
N ALA A 184 -21.49 -5.09 6.71
CA ALA A 184 -21.19 -3.98 7.61
C ALA A 184 -20.77 -4.48 9.00
N ALA A 185 -21.43 -5.52 9.53
CA ALA A 185 -21.05 -6.12 10.79
C ALA A 185 -19.69 -6.83 10.73
N ALA A 186 -19.35 -7.46 9.61
CA ALA A 186 -18.03 -8.05 9.41
C ALA A 186 -16.93 -6.97 9.32
N LYS A 187 -17.17 -5.92 8.53
CA LYS A 187 -16.24 -4.78 8.43
C LYS A 187 -15.98 -4.13 9.79
N ALA A 188 -16.98 -4.05 10.66
CA ALA A 188 -16.84 -3.44 11.99
C ALA A 188 -15.93 -4.26 12.94
N GLN A 189 -15.58 -5.50 12.60
CA GLN A 189 -14.63 -6.32 13.36
C GLN A 189 -13.18 -6.20 12.83
N TRP A 190 -13.00 -5.53 11.71
CA TRP A 190 -11.68 -5.37 11.09
C TRP A 190 -10.74 -4.55 11.97
N ASP A 191 -9.55 -5.08 12.16
CA ASP A 191 -8.41 -4.35 12.70
C ASP A 191 -7.41 -4.06 11.57
N ASP A 192 -7.15 -2.78 11.30
CA ASP A 192 -6.25 -2.34 10.21
C ASP A 192 -4.83 -2.90 10.34
N ILE A 193 -4.49 -3.44 11.48
CA ILE A 193 -3.16 -3.90 11.86
C ILE A 193 -3.08 -5.42 11.78
N GLU A 194 -3.96 -6.09 12.51
CA GLU A 194 -3.91 -7.54 12.68
C GLU A 194 -4.49 -8.27 11.45
N ASP A 195 -5.51 -7.67 10.81
CA ASP A 195 -6.26 -8.33 9.74
C ASP A 195 -5.80 -7.93 8.32
N ASN A 196 -4.92 -6.91 8.18
CA ASN A 196 -4.51 -6.41 6.88
C ASN A 196 -3.39 -7.26 6.24
N PRO A 197 -3.67 -8.09 5.21
CA PRO A 197 -2.67 -8.99 4.65
C PRO A 197 -1.55 -8.26 3.89
N ILE A 198 -1.78 -7.03 3.44
CA ILE A 198 -0.78 -6.19 2.79
C ILE A 198 0.41 -5.96 3.73
N MET A 199 0.15 -5.91 5.02
CA MET A 199 1.16 -5.77 6.08
C MET A 199 2.08 -6.98 6.20
N GLN A 200 1.61 -8.14 5.73
CA GLN A 200 2.36 -9.39 5.69
C GLN A 200 2.97 -9.64 4.30
N CYS A 201 3.18 -8.59 3.50
CA CYS A 201 3.62 -8.69 2.11
C CYS A 201 2.74 -9.61 1.24
N VAL A 202 1.47 -9.78 1.57
CA VAL A 202 0.51 -10.49 0.73
C VAL A 202 -0.06 -9.53 -0.31
N PRO A 203 0.16 -9.79 -1.61
CA PRO A 203 -0.34 -8.93 -2.68
C PRO A 203 -1.86 -8.80 -2.63
N PRO A 204 -2.41 -7.58 -2.70
CA PRO A 204 -3.85 -7.39 -2.78
C PRO A 204 -4.40 -7.96 -4.08
N GLY A 205 -5.66 -8.38 -4.04
CA GLY A 205 -6.38 -8.87 -5.22
C GLY A 205 -7.23 -7.79 -5.89
N MET A 206 -7.96 -8.23 -6.94
CA MET A 206 -9.01 -7.42 -7.55
C MET A 206 -10.22 -7.32 -6.62
N PRO A 207 -10.96 -6.20 -6.62
CA PRO A 207 -10.73 -4.98 -7.40
C PRO A 207 -9.76 -3.99 -6.73
N GLY A 208 -9.35 -4.25 -5.48
CA GLY A 208 -8.59 -3.33 -4.63
C GLY A 208 -7.29 -2.81 -5.25
N LEU A 209 -6.58 -3.68 -5.99
CA LEU A 209 -5.31 -3.34 -6.62
C LEU A 209 -5.42 -2.17 -7.62
N MET A 210 -6.55 -2.06 -8.33
CA MET A 210 -6.77 -0.97 -9.31
C MET A 210 -6.84 0.42 -8.66
N GLY A 211 -7.18 0.49 -7.38
CA GLY A 211 -7.31 1.74 -6.63
C GLY A 211 -6.02 2.27 -6.01
N ASN A 212 -4.89 1.62 -6.19
CA ASN A 212 -3.65 1.95 -5.51
C ASN A 212 -2.80 2.98 -6.29
N PRO A 213 -1.98 3.80 -5.61
CA PRO A 213 -1.30 4.95 -6.23
C PRO A 213 -0.02 4.58 -6.98
N TYR A 214 0.13 3.32 -7.32
CA TYR A 214 1.33 2.83 -8.00
C TYR A 214 1.12 2.81 -9.51
N PRO A 215 2.19 2.96 -10.31
CA PRO A 215 2.11 2.81 -11.75
C PRO A 215 1.68 1.40 -12.17
N MET A 216 0.99 1.34 -13.30
CA MET A 216 0.66 0.10 -13.99
C MET A 216 1.00 0.21 -15.47
N GLU A 217 1.30 -0.90 -16.11
CA GLU A 217 1.66 -0.96 -17.53
C GLU A 217 0.82 -2.01 -18.25
N PHE A 218 0.21 -1.61 -19.37
CA PHE A 218 -0.44 -2.54 -20.27
C PHE A 218 0.57 -3.03 -21.32
N ILE A 219 0.74 -4.32 -21.40
CA ILE A 219 1.69 -4.98 -22.30
C ILE A 219 0.92 -5.92 -23.21
N GLN A 220 0.99 -5.67 -24.52
CA GLN A 220 0.37 -6.56 -25.49
C GLN A 220 1.16 -7.86 -25.61
N ARG A 221 0.44 -8.98 -25.59
CA ARG A 221 0.96 -10.34 -25.80
C ARG A 221 0.14 -11.03 -26.86
N ASP A 222 0.62 -12.18 -27.30
CA ASP A 222 -0.12 -13.03 -28.24
C ASP A 222 -1.35 -13.64 -27.54
N GLY A 223 -2.55 -13.24 -27.97
CA GLY A 223 -3.84 -13.69 -27.42
C GLY A 223 -4.28 -13.08 -26.09
N TYR A 224 -3.47 -12.25 -25.42
CA TYR A 224 -3.83 -11.63 -24.15
C TYR A 224 -3.16 -10.26 -23.94
N ILE A 225 -3.65 -9.51 -22.97
CA ILE A 225 -3.00 -8.30 -22.44
C ILE A 225 -2.50 -8.62 -21.03
N GLU A 226 -1.21 -8.40 -20.79
CA GLU A 226 -0.64 -8.43 -19.44
C GLU A 226 -0.75 -7.03 -18.84
N LEU A 227 -1.42 -6.90 -17.68
CA LEU A 227 -1.40 -5.70 -16.89
C LEU A 227 -0.44 -5.91 -15.73
N ARG A 228 0.69 -5.21 -15.76
CA ARG A 228 1.74 -5.25 -14.73
C ARG A 228 1.59 -4.07 -13.79
N PHE A 229 1.59 -4.34 -12.50
CA PHE A 229 1.55 -3.33 -11.43
C PHE A 229 2.90 -3.22 -10.76
N GLU A 230 3.30 -2.01 -10.36
CA GLU A 230 4.46 -1.82 -9.51
C GLU A 230 4.20 -2.43 -8.12
N GLU A 231 3.01 -2.21 -7.57
CA GLU A 231 2.67 -2.72 -6.25
C GLU A 231 2.73 -4.25 -6.22
N PHE A 232 3.59 -4.77 -5.35
CA PHE A 232 3.89 -6.18 -5.16
C PHE A 232 4.33 -6.92 -6.44
N ASP A 233 4.81 -6.21 -7.47
CA ASP A 233 5.15 -6.79 -8.76
C ASP A 233 4.00 -7.62 -9.37
N ALA A 234 2.77 -7.24 -9.01
CA ALA A 234 1.58 -7.99 -9.34
C ALA A 234 1.31 -8.00 -10.85
N ARG A 235 0.76 -9.12 -11.34
CA ARG A 235 0.44 -9.30 -12.76
C ARG A 235 -0.98 -9.81 -12.89
N ARG A 236 -1.70 -9.23 -13.85
CA ARG A 236 -3.04 -9.65 -14.23
C ARG A 236 -3.07 -9.98 -15.72
N ILE A 237 -3.66 -11.09 -16.08
CA ILE A 237 -3.83 -11.53 -17.45
C ILE A 237 -5.26 -11.24 -17.89
N ILE A 238 -5.41 -10.50 -18.98
CA ILE A 238 -6.70 -10.24 -19.63
C ILE A 238 -6.71 -11.04 -20.93
N HIS A 239 -7.46 -12.14 -20.96
CA HIS A 239 -7.60 -12.99 -22.13
C HIS A 239 -8.45 -12.30 -23.19
N MET A 240 -7.90 -12.19 -24.42
CA MET A 240 -8.55 -11.49 -25.52
C MET A 240 -9.15 -12.46 -26.56
N GLU A 241 -8.53 -13.62 -26.71
CA GLU A 241 -8.92 -14.67 -27.65
C GLU A 241 -8.87 -16.02 -26.96
N ASP A 242 -9.67 -16.96 -27.39
CA ASP A 242 -9.71 -18.35 -26.88
C ASP A 242 -9.75 -18.45 -25.34
N ALA A 243 -10.47 -17.53 -24.71
CA ALA A 243 -10.49 -17.38 -23.26
C ALA A 243 -11.04 -18.62 -22.51
N GLY A 244 -11.72 -19.53 -23.18
CA GLY A 244 -12.41 -20.65 -22.52
C GLY A 244 -13.61 -20.20 -21.68
N ASP A 245 -14.26 -21.15 -21.01
CA ASP A 245 -15.36 -20.84 -20.09
C ASP A 245 -14.77 -20.38 -18.74
N PRO A 246 -15.05 -19.16 -18.27
CA PRO A 246 -14.60 -18.69 -16.97
C PRO A 246 -15.01 -19.60 -15.80
N ALA A 247 -16.13 -20.35 -15.93
CA ALA A 247 -16.59 -21.27 -14.89
C ALA A 247 -15.62 -22.44 -14.63
N ASP A 248 -14.84 -22.81 -15.64
CA ASP A 248 -13.86 -23.91 -15.56
C ASP A 248 -12.50 -23.45 -15.06
N MET A 249 -12.29 -22.14 -14.89
CA MET A 249 -10.99 -21.57 -14.54
C MET A 249 -10.75 -21.56 -13.01
N PRO A 250 -9.49 -21.70 -12.57
CA PRO A 250 -9.17 -21.63 -11.15
C PRO A 250 -9.44 -20.24 -10.56
N PHE A 251 -9.70 -20.21 -9.27
CA PHE A 251 -9.74 -18.97 -8.51
C PHE A 251 -8.33 -18.42 -8.27
N SER A 252 -8.18 -17.10 -8.27
CA SER A 252 -6.94 -16.40 -7.89
C SER A 252 -7.25 -15.02 -7.31
N HIS A 253 -6.27 -14.38 -6.67
CA HIS A 253 -6.43 -13.00 -6.19
C HIS A 253 -6.79 -12.02 -7.33
N MET A 254 -6.22 -12.23 -8.53
CA MET A 254 -6.51 -11.39 -9.71
C MET A 254 -7.77 -11.82 -10.46
N GLY A 255 -8.36 -12.96 -10.10
CA GLY A 255 -9.47 -13.54 -10.81
C GLY A 255 -9.10 -14.05 -12.20
N TYR A 256 -10.12 -14.29 -13.00
CA TYR A 256 -10.02 -14.64 -14.41
C TYR A 256 -10.67 -13.53 -15.24
N SER A 257 -9.87 -12.81 -16.02
CA SER A 257 -10.30 -11.66 -16.80
C SER A 257 -10.41 -11.99 -18.27
N VAL A 258 -11.56 -11.67 -18.88
CA VAL A 258 -11.81 -11.78 -20.31
C VAL A 258 -12.06 -10.38 -20.85
N GLY A 259 -11.36 -10.00 -21.91
CA GLY A 259 -11.45 -8.69 -22.54
C GLY A 259 -11.84 -8.75 -24.00
N HIS A 260 -12.38 -7.65 -24.51
CA HIS A 260 -12.61 -7.40 -25.92
C HIS A 260 -12.57 -5.90 -26.21
N TRP A 261 -12.40 -5.56 -27.48
CA TRP A 261 -12.39 -4.16 -27.91
C TRP A 261 -13.77 -3.72 -28.41
N GLU A 262 -14.25 -2.61 -27.88
CA GLU A 262 -15.39 -1.85 -28.43
C GLU A 262 -14.88 -0.52 -29.01
N GLY A 263 -14.49 -0.52 -30.28
CA GLY A 263 -13.76 0.60 -30.86
C GLY A 263 -12.42 0.80 -30.19
N GLU A 264 -12.19 1.95 -29.56
CA GLU A 264 -10.96 2.29 -28.82
C GLU A 264 -11.04 1.98 -27.32
N THR A 265 -12.15 1.40 -26.86
CA THR A 265 -12.37 1.05 -25.45
C THR A 265 -12.07 -0.43 -25.23
N LEU A 266 -11.15 -0.73 -24.33
CA LEU A 266 -10.95 -2.08 -23.81
C LEU A 266 -12.02 -2.34 -22.75
N VAL A 267 -12.87 -3.34 -22.99
CA VAL A 267 -13.89 -3.81 -22.03
C VAL A 267 -13.42 -5.11 -21.42
N VAL A 268 -13.45 -5.21 -20.09
CA VAL A 268 -12.95 -6.38 -19.37
C VAL A 268 -13.99 -6.82 -18.35
N ARG A 269 -14.23 -8.12 -18.27
CA ARG A 269 -15.02 -8.75 -17.23
C ARG A 269 -14.15 -9.72 -16.46
N THR A 270 -14.15 -9.60 -15.13
CA THR A 270 -13.37 -10.45 -14.22
C THR A 270 -14.30 -11.18 -13.26
N THR A 271 -14.09 -12.48 -13.17
CA THR A 271 -14.75 -13.40 -12.25
C THR A 271 -13.68 -14.29 -11.59
N ARG A 272 -14.06 -15.28 -10.80
CA ARG A 272 -13.12 -16.23 -10.16
C ARG A 272 -12.08 -15.55 -9.27
N ILE A 273 -12.48 -14.44 -8.63
CA ILE A 273 -11.65 -13.73 -7.66
C ILE A 273 -11.73 -14.50 -6.33
N ASN A 274 -10.58 -14.78 -5.74
CA ASN A 274 -10.42 -15.35 -4.40
C ASN A 274 -9.55 -14.40 -3.57
N TRP A 275 -10.15 -13.29 -3.22
CA TRP A 275 -9.59 -12.27 -2.36
C TRP A 275 -10.68 -11.82 -1.39
N ASP A 276 -10.36 -11.74 -0.10
CA ASP A 276 -11.38 -11.63 0.94
C ASP A 276 -11.93 -10.21 1.11
N TYR A 277 -11.27 -9.19 0.53
CA TYR A 277 -11.59 -7.80 0.83
C TYR A 277 -11.89 -6.97 -0.42
N PHE A 278 -13.02 -6.25 -0.36
CA PHE A 278 -13.40 -5.28 -1.39
C PHE A 278 -12.51 -4.04 -1.38
N ASP A 279 -12.14 -3.58 -0.18
CA ASP A 279 -11.28 -2.41 0.04
C ASP A 279 -10.11 -2.73 1.00
N ARG A 280 -9.35 -1.70 1.36
CA ARG A 280 -8.26 -1.80 2.35
C ARG A 280 -8.71 -1.56 3.79
N GLN A 281 -10.01 -1.50 4.05
CA GLN A 281 -10.61 -1.20 5.34
C GLN A 281 -11.51 -2.35 5.82
N GLY A 282 -11.26 -3.55 5.32
CA GLY A 282 -11.91 -4.77 5.77
C GLY A 282 -13.35 -4.95 5.30
N ALA A 283 -13.82 -4.21 4.29
CA ALA A 283 -15.07 -4.57 3.65
C ALA A 283 -14.92 -5.94 3.00
N PRO A 284 -15.74 -6.95 3.39
CA PRO A 284 -15.58 -8.29 2.88
C PRO A 284 -15.97 -8.39 1.40
N MET A 285 -15.58 -9.49 0.76
CA MET A 285 -15.96 -9.82 -0.59
C MET A 285 -16.18 -11.34 -0.70
N THR A 286 -17.09 -11.75 -1.59
CA THR A 286 -17.33 -13.18 -1.86
C THR A 286 -16.67 -13.63 -3.15
N THR A 287 -16.63 -14.95 -3.36
CA THR A 287 -16.15 -15.53 -4.63
C THR A 287 -17.13 -15.36 -5.80
N ASP A 288 -18.35 -14.87 -5.53
CA ASP A 288 -19.37 -14.58 -6.56
C ASP A 288 -19.26 -13.15 -7.10
N VAL A 289 -18.28 -12.39 -6.61
CA VAL A 289 -17.98 -11.04 -7.10
C VAL A 289 -17.71 -11.03 -8.60
N VAL A 290 -18.25 -10.02 -9.25
CA VAL A 290 -18.00 -9.72 -10.67
C VAL A 290 -17.51 -8.29 -10.79
N VAL A 291 -16.42 -8.10 -11.54
CA VAL A 291 -15.85 -6.78 -11.84
C VAL A 291 -15.93 -6.53 -13.34
N ASP A 292 -16.71 -5.54 -13.75
CA ASP A 292 -16.82 -5.07 -15.13
C ASP A 292 -16.05 -3.75 -15.28
N GLU A 293 -15.18 -3.63 -16.29
CA GLU A 293 -14.27 -2.51 -16.45
C GLU A 293 -14.25 -1.99 -17.88
N ARG A 294 -14.01 -0.69 -18.01
CA ARG A 294 -13.86 -0.01 -19.30
C ARG A 294 -12.67 0.92 -19.25
N PHE A 295 -11.76 0.75 -20.17
CA PHE A 295 -10.55 1.57 -20.31
C PHE A 295 -10.59 2.30 -21.66
N THR A 296 -10.57 3.63 -21.65
CA THR A 296 -10.65 4.44 -22.87
C THR A 296 -9.56 5.51 -22.86
N VAL A 297 -8.66 5.44 -23.84
CA VAL A 297 -7.62 6.46 -24.01
C VAL A 297 -8.23 7.70 -24.65
N VAL A 298 -7.98 8.85 -24.04
CA VAL A 298 -8.51 10.15 -24.46
C VAL A 298 -7.43 11.25 -24.39
N GLU A 299 -7.77 12.49 -24.71
CA GLU A 299 -6.90 13.66 -24.59
C GLU A 299 -5.55 13.49 -25.34
N ASN A 300 -5.64 13.12 -26.63
CA ASN A 300 -4.45 12.87 -27.47
C ASN A 300 -3.50 11.78 -26.95
N GLY A 301 -4.01 10.87 -26.14
CA GLY A 301 -3.25 9.77 -25.58
C GLY A 301 -2.68 10.01 -24.20
N ASP A 302 -2.86 11.15 -23.58
CA ASP A 302 -2.25 11.48 -22.29
C ASP A 302 -3.11 11.08 -21.08
N ARG A 303 -4.37 10.66 -21.32
CA ARG A 303 -5.31 10.24 -20.27
C ARG A 303 -5.99 8.92 -20.61
N LEU A 304 -6.10 8.05 -19.63
CA LEU A 304 -6.86 6.81 -19.67
C LEU A 304 -8.06 6.92 -18.72
N ASN A 305 -9.25 7.11 -19.28
CA ASN A 305 -10.48 7.04 -18.50
C ASN A 305 -10.73 5.59 -18.08
N TYR A 306 -11.16 5.41 -16.86
CA TYR A 306 -11.41 4.12 -16.24
C TYR A 306 -12.76 4.12 -15.53
N LEU A 307 -13.64 3.22 -15.96
CA LEU A 307 -14.91 2.98 -15.31
C LEU A 307 -14.94 1.53 -14.84
N MET A 308 -15.12 1.32 -13.54
CA MET A 308 -15.25 0.00 -12.92
C MET A 308 -16.62 -0.13 -12.24
N THR A 309 -17.25 -1.26 -12.45
CA THR A 309 -18.46 -1.66 -11.72
C THR A 309 -18.20 -2.97 -11.00
N VAL A 310 -18.39 -2.98 -9.69
CA VAL A 310 -18.27 -4.17 -8.85
C VAL A 310 -19.64 -4.61 -8.39
N THR A 311 -19.97 -5.86 -8.62
CA THR A 311 -21.22 -6.50 -8.24
C THR A 311 -20.93 -7.69 -7.34
N ASP A 312 -21.42 -7.63 -6.11
CA ASP A 312 -21.38 -8.71 -5.13
C ASP A 312 -22.66 -8.61 -4.29
N PRO A 313 -23.73 -9.31 -4.65
CA PRO A 313 -25.05 -9.12 -4.04
C PRO A 313 -25.12 -9.49 -2.55
N ASP A 314 -24.22 -10.34 -2.08
CA ASP A 314 -24.17 -10.73 -0.66
C ASP A 314 -23.48 -9.66 0.20
N ILE A 315 -22.68 -8.80 -0.43
CA ILE A 315 -21.88 -7.77 0.23
C ILE A 315 -22.40 -6.38 -0.04
N LEU A 316 -22.74 -6.06 -1.29
CA LEU A 316 -23.13 -4.73 -1.73
C LEU A 316 -24.65 -4.66 -1.97
N VAL A 317 -25.33 -3.70 -1.32
CA VAL A 317 -26.78 -3.47 -1.53
C VAL A 317 -27.10 -3.11 -2.98
N ARG A 318 -26.16 -2.44 -3.65
CA ARG A 318 -26.19 -2.09 -5.07
C ARG A 318 -24.79 -2.14 -5.65
N PRO A 319 -24.64 -2.36 -6.97
CA PRO A 319 -23.32 -2.33 -7.59
C PRO A 319 -22.56 -1.04 -7.27
N PHE A 320 -21.30 -1.20 -6.91
CA PHE A 320 -20.40 -0.07 -6.72
C PHE A 320 -19.83 0.36 -8.06
N VAL A 321 -19.89 1.66 -8.34
CA VAL A 321 -19.36 2.25 -9.57
C VAL A 321 -18.25 3.23 -9.24
N TRP A 322 -17.08 3.00 -9.82
CA TRP A 322 -15.94 3.90 -9.69
C TRP A 322 -15.54 4.46 -11.04
N ASP A 323 -15.72 5.78 -11.19
CA ASP A 323 -15.29 6.56 -12.35
C ASP A 323 -14.01 7.30 -11.99
N ALA A 324 -12.92 6.95 -12.66
CA ALA A 324 -11.58 7.45 -12.40
C ALA A 324 -10.80 7.68 -13.69
N TYR A 325 -9.58 8.19 -13.57
CA TYR A 325 -8.67 8.28 -14.70
C TYR A 325 -7.23 8.10 -14.25
N PHE A 326 -6.41 7.62 -15.19
CA PHE A 326 -4.97 7.56 -15.09
C PHE A 326 -4.35 8.53 -16.10
N ILE A 327 -3.12 8.94 -15.86
CA ILE A 327 -2.37 9.85 -16.74
C ILE A 327 -1.10 9.17 -17.23
N TRP A 328 -0.74 9.43 -18.48
CA TRP A 328 0.52 9.02 -19.01
C TRP A 328 1.61 9.99 -18.58
N ARG A 329 2.47 9.54 -17.67
CA ARG A 329 3.68 10.27 -17.28
C ARG A 329 4.83 9.79 -18.15
N ARG A 330 5.15 10.54 -19.18
CA ARG A 330 6.18 10.17 -20.16
C ARG A 330 7.51 9.90 -19.46
N GLY A 331 8.08 8.70 -19.66
CA GLY A 331 9.34 8.26 -19.06
C GLY A 331 9.22 7.67 -17.65
N GLU A 332 8.02 7.58 -17.09
CA GLU A 332 7.78 6.80 -15.87
C GLU A 332 7.87 5.32 -16.20
N GLU A 333 8.44 4.56 -15.28
CA GLU A 333 8.64 3.10 -15.39
C GLU A 333 7.95 2.42 -14.20
N VAL A 334 7.52 1.18 -14.41
CA VAL A 334 7.09 0.30 -13.32
C VAL A 334 8.36 -0.28 -12.70
N SER A 335 8.66 0.13 -11.48
CA SER A 335 9.83 -0.32 -10.72
C SER A 335 9.55 -1.62 -10.00
N LEU A 336 10.62 -2.31 -9.55
CA LEU A 336 10.49 -3.45 -8.65
C LEU A 336 9.98 -2.97 -7.28
N TYR A 337 8.97 -3.66 -6.73
CA TYR A 337 8.42 -3.33 -5.43
C TYR A 337 9.21 -3.94 -4.28
N ASP A 338 9.60 -5.19 -4.41
CA ASP A 338 10.47 -5.91 -3.46
C ASP A 338 10.01 -5.76 -2.00
N CYS A 339 8.82 -6.28 -1.69
CA CYS A 339 8.29 -6.25 -0.33
C CYS A 339 9.04 -7.22 0.57
N THR A 340 9.50 -6.77 1.75
CA THR A 340 10.11 -7.62 2.76
C THR A 340 9.64 -7.22 4.17
N LEU A 341 9.57 -8.21 5.04
CA LEU A 341 9.35 -8.06 6.49
C LEU A 341 10.64 -8.24 7.29
N GLU A 342 11.76 -8.48 6.61
CA GLU A 342 13.08 -8.59 7.23
C GLU A 342 13.68 -7.17 7.40
N TYR A 343 13.93 -6.78 8.67
CA TYR A 343 14.46 -5.47 9.06
C TYR A 343 15.79 -5.58 9.78
#